data_c7001878fe0092a27bdeef7385128bf8
#
_entry.id   c7001878fe0092a27bdeef7385128bf8
#
_cell.length_a   1.000
_cell.length_b   1.000
_cell.length_c   1.000
_cell.angle_alpha   90.00
_cell.angle_beta   90.00
_cell.angle_gamma   90.00
#
_symmetry.space_group_name_H-M   'P 1'
#
loop_
_entity.id
_entity.type
_entity.pdbx_description
1 polymer ?
#
loop_
_entity_poly.entity_id
_entity_poly.type
_entity_poly.pdbx_seq_one_letter_code
_entity_poly.pdbx_strand_id
1 'polypeptide(L)'
;VGGKIPVVSSFNETKKYGPDTLVVGNAPQGGSVNDSMRAEIISALHFGVNIVSGMHDFLSNDQELVNIAKKNNVEILDLRKPPLPPHFPLGTWKDRKVPVLLVVGSDCDTGKMTTAWEIKERLSSYNKNIEFIGTGQTGILLSKGVAVDAVIADFMAGEVEYAIDSNLKEETDLVVVEGQGSLTNF
;
A
#
# COMPACT_ATOMS: atom_id res chain seq x y z
N VAL A 1 21.86 5.64 2.71
CA VAL A 1 20.52 5.07 2.75
C VAL A 1 20.35 4.36 4.07
N GLY A 2 19.20 4.57 4.77
CA GLY A 2 18.85 3.82 5.99
C GLY A 2 19.72 4.03 7.24
N GLY A 3 20.65 4.97 7.23
CA GLY A 3 21.52 5.26 8.38
C GLY A 3 22.36 4.06 8.79
N LYS A 4 22.05 3.45 9.96
CA LYS A 4 22.75 2.26 10.50
C LYS A 4 22.15 0.93 10.02
N ILE A 5 21.11 0.96 9.20
CA ILE A 5 20.47 -0.27 8.69
C ILE A 5 21.41 -0.94 7.67
N PRO A 6 21.75 -2.23 7.84
CA PRO A 6 22.61 -2.94 6.91
C PRO A 6 22.00 -3.01 5.51
N VAL A 7 22.83 -2.81 4.49
CA VAL A 7 22.48 -3.08 3.09
C VAL A 7 23.17 -4.38 2.70
N VAL A 8 22.40 -5.31 2.15
CA VAL A 8 22.86 -6.67 1.80
C VAL A 8 22.50 -6.99 0.35
N SER A 9 23.13 -8.01 -0.23
CA SER A 9 22.96 -8.38 -1.63
C SER A 9 21.88 -9.43 -1.89
N SER A 10 21.46 -10.15 -0.84
CA SER A 10 20.44 -11.21 -0.95
C SER A 10 19.67 -11.39 0.36
N PHE A 11 18.51 -12.03 0.28
CA PHE A 11 17.76 -12.42 1.47
C PHE A 11 18.58 -13.31 2.41
N ASN A 12 19.39 -14.21 1.89
CA ASN A 12 20.19 -15.11 2.72
C ASN A 12 21.11 -14.38 3.70
N GLU A 13 21.61 -13.22 3.33
CA GLU A 13 22.45 -12.40 4.22
C GLU A 13 21.66 -11.72 5.34
N THR A 14 20.33 -11.61 5.20
CA THR A 14 19.46 -11.01 6.22
C THR A 14 19.15 -11.97 7.37
N LYS A 15 19.28 -13.29 7.17
CA LYS A 15 18.88 -14.32 8.15
C LYS A 15 19.50 -14.14 9.53
N LYS A 16 20.73 -13.64 9.60
CA LYS A 16 21.42 -13.34 10.85
C LYS A 16 20.78 -12.22 11.68
N TYR A 17 19.88 -11.43 11.07
CA TYR A 17 19.16 -10.34 11.74
C TYR A 17 17.75 -10.76 12.19
N GLY A 18 17.31 -11.99 11.87
CA GLY A 18 16.01 -12.53 12.26
C GLY A 18 14.82 -11.76 11.68
N PRO A 19 14.76 -11.54 10.36
CA PRO A 19 13.62 -10.84 9.76
C PRO A 19 12.33 -11.65 9.94
N ASP A 20 11.22 -10.96 10.14
CA ASP A 20 9.88 -11.55 10.21
C ASP A 20 9.04 -11.23 8.95
N THR A 21 9.43 -10.20 8.21
CA THR A 21 8.69 -9.73 7.03
C THR A 21 9.66 -9.25 5.95
N LEU A 22 9.43 -9.69 4.72
CA LEU A 22 10.06 -9.17 3.51
C LEU A 22 9.08 -8.26 2.77
N VAL A 23 9.43 -6.98 2.63
CA VAL A 23 8.68 -6.03 1.81
C VAL A 23 9.28 -5.97 0.41
N VAL A 24 8.50 -6.31 -0.61
CA VAL A 24 8.89 -6.16 -2.01
C VAL A 24 8.70 -4.69 -2.42
N GLY A 25 9.77 -3.90 -2.22
CA GLY A 25 9.76 -2.45 -2.40
C GLY A 25 10.31 -1.99 -3.77
N ASN A 26 10.76 -2.91 -4.61
CA ASN A 26 11.18 -2.58 -5.96
C ASN A 26 9.96 -2.41 -6.86
N ALA A 27 9.98 -1.40 -7.73
CA ALA A 27 8.91 -1.11 -8.68
C ALA A 27 9.48 -1.11 -10.12
N PRO A 28 9.78 -2.28 -10.69
CA PRO A 28 10.24 -2.37 -12.06
C PRO A 28 9.15 -1.88 -13.01
N GLN A 29 9.55 -1.41 -14.19
CA GLN A 29 8.61 -1.00 -15.22
C GLN A 29 7.65 -2.16 -15.54
N GLY A 30 6.34 -1.87 -15.55
CA GLY A 30 5.29 -2.89 -15.69
C GLY A 30 4.89 -3.60 -14.39
N GLY A 31 5.62 -3.39 -13.29
CA GLY A 31 5.26 -3.89 -11.95
C GLY A 31 5.28 -5.42 -11.80
N SER A 32 5.99 -6.13 -12.71
CA SER A 32 6.04 -7.61 -12.71
C SER A 32 7.19 -8.16 -11.86
N VAL A 33 6.97 -9.33 -11.29
CA VAL A 33 7.98 -10.06 -10.53
C VAL A 33 8.88 -10.86 -11.49
N ASN A 34 10.16 -10.51 -11.53
CA ASN A 34 11.15 -11.25 -12.32
C ASN A 34 11.70 -12.47 -11.55
N ASP A 35 12.41 -13.35 -12.27
CA ASP A 35 12.94 -14.60 -11.70
C ASP A 35 13.86 -14.39 -10.49
N SER A 36 14.67 -13.33 -10.50
CA SER A 36 15.57 -13.01 -9.38
C SER A 36 14.77 -12.61 -8.12
N MET A 37 13.79 -11.74 -8.28
CA MET A 37 12.89 -11.36 -7.17
C MET A 37 12.11 -12.57 -6.65
N ARG A 38 11.63 -13.42 -7.57
CA ARG A 38 10.91 -14.64 -7.22
C ARG A 38 11.77 -15.60 -6.40
N ALA A 39 13.03 -15.78 -6.75
CA ALA A 39 13.97 -16.61 -6.01
C ALA A 39 14.20 -16.11 -4.57
N GLU A 40 14.31 -14.77 -4.38
CA GLU A 40 14.45 -14.16 -3.05
C GLU A 40 13.15 -14.34 -2.21
N ILE A 41 11.98 -14.18 -2.83
CA ILE A 41 10.67 -14.40 -2.20
C ILE A 41 10.55 -15.87 -1.74
N ILE A 42 10.88 -16.84 -2.59
CA ILE A 42 10.88 -18.27 -2.25
C ILE A 42 11.82 -18.55 -1.08
N SER A 43 13.02 -17.96 -1.10
CA SER A 43 14.00 -18.12 -0.02
C SER A 43 13.47 -17.57 1.31
N ALA A 44 12.79 -16.43 1.29
CA ALA A 44 12.15 -15.82 2.46
C ALA A 44 11.02 -16.69 3.01
N LEU A 45 10.12 -17.16 2.16
CA LEU A 45 9.01 -18.05 2.55
C LEU A 45 9.52 -19.35 3.19
N HIS A 46 10.57 -19.96 2.63
CA HIS A 46 11.18 -21.16 3.21
C HIS A 46 11.86 -20.91 4.56
N PHE A 47 12.33 -19.69 4.79
CA PHE A 47 12.91 -19.30 6.08
C PHE A 47 11.85 -18.98 7.15
N GLY A 48 10.58 -18.90 6.78
CA GLY A 48 9.48 -18.57 7.69
C GLY A 48 9.23 -17.07 7.83
N VAL A 49 9.35 -16.31 6.74
CA VAL A 49 9.18 -14.87 6.68
C VAL A 49 7.95 -14.52 5.89
N ASN A 50 7.11 -13.61 6.42
CA ASN A 50 5.95 -13.06 5.73
C ASN A 50 6.37 -12.22 4.52
N ILE A 51 5.52 -12.17 3.50
CA ILE A 51 5.76 -11.36 2.31
C ILE A 51 4.71 -10.26 2.21
N VAL A 52 5.15 -9.03 2.01
CA VAL A 52 4.30 -7.88 1.67
C VAL A 52 4.71 -7.39 0.29
N SER A 53 3.79 -7.39 -0.66
CA SER A 53 4.04 -7.04 -2.05
C SER A 53 3.21 -5.84 -2.51
N GLY A 54 3.86 -4.86 -3.13
CA GLY A 54 3.22 -3.75 -3.83
C GLY A 54 3.21 -3.91 -5.36
N MET A 55 3.49 -5.11 -5.86
CA MET A 55 3.58 -5.42 -7.29
C MET A 55 2.20 -5.49 -7.94
N HIS A 56 2.15 -5.35 -9.28
CA HIS A 56 0.91 -5.59 -10.05
C HIS A 56 0.62 -7.08 -10.20
N ASP A 57 1.67 -7.92 -10.21
CA ASP A 57 1.51 -9.36 -10.11
C ASP A 57 1.16 -9.74 -8.66
N PHE A 58 -0.03 -10.29 -8.47
CA PHE A 58 -0.46 -10.74 -7.15
C PHE A 58 0.21 -12.06 -6.80
N LEU A 59 1.13 -12.03 -5.84
CA LEU A 59 1.85 -13.22 -5.37
C LEU A 59 0.89 -14.25 -4.75
N SER A 60 -0.22 -13.81 -4.18
CA SER A 60 -1.26 -14.68 -3.64
C SER A 60 -2.04 -15.46 -4.71
N ASN A 61 -1.83 -15.19 -6.00
CA ASN A 61 -2.38 -15.97 -7.10
C ASN A 61 -1.40 -17.06 -7.59
N ASP A 62 -0.13 -17.00 -7.18
CA ASP A 62 0.86 -18.04 -7.50
C ASP A 62 0.72 -19.22 -6.54
N GLN A 63 0.23 -20.36 -7.08
CA GLN A 63 -0.04 -21.55 -6.26
C GLN A 63 1.21 -22.13 -5.60
N GLU A 64 2.39 -22.01 -6.21
CA GLU A 64 3.64 -22.48 -5.62
C GLU A 64 3.99 -21.64 -4.38
N LEU A 65 3.96 -20.30 -4.50
CA LEU A 65 4.24 -19.40 -3.38
C LEU A 65 3.25 -19.59 -2.23
N VAL A 66 1.97 -19.72 -2.55
CA VAL A 66 0.90 -19.97 -1.57
C VAL A 66 1.12 -21.31 -0.83
N ASN A 67 1.52 -22.36 -1.55
CA ASN A 67 1.80 -23.66 -0.93
C ASN A 67 3.02 -23.60 0.00
N ILE A 68 4.09 -22.89 -0.39
CA ILE A 68 5.26 -22.68 0.46
C ILE A 68 4.89 -21.88 1.71
N ALA A 69 4.13 -20.79 1.54
CA ALA A 69 3.68 -19.95 2.65
C ALA A 69 2.87 -20.76 3.68
N LYS A 70 1.87 -21.53 3.22
CA LYS A 70 1.06 -22.40 4.09
C LYS A 70 1.90 -23.41 4.84
N LYS A 71 2.86 -24.06 4.16
CA LYS A 71 3.74 -25.07 4.77
C LYS A 71 4.62 -24.48 5.89
N ASN A 72 5.02 -23.24 5.76
CA ASN A 72 5.87 -22.54 6.72
C ASN A 72 5.10 -21.63 7.70
N ASN A 73 3.77 -21.65 7.64
CA ASN A 73 2.87 -20.85 8.49
C ASN A 73 3.18 -19.35 8.44
N VAL A 74 3.35 -18.83 7.23
CA VAL A 74 3.56 -17.41 6.93
C VAL A 74 2.54 -16.91 5.93
N GLU A 75 2.41 -15.58 5.82
CA GLU A 75 1.41 -14.92 5.00
C GLU A 75 2.03 -14.21 3.80
N ILE A 76 1.25 -14.10 2.72
CA ILE A 76 1.53 -13.26 1.56
C ILE A 76 0.43 -12.20 1.50
N LEU A 77 0.82 -10.93 1.65
CA LEU A 77 -0.06 -9.76 1.56
C LEU A 77 0.24 -8.98 0.29
N ASP A 78 -0.69 -8.96 -0.65
CA ASP A 78 -0.65 -8.11 -1.84
C ASP A 78 -1.38 -6.79 -1.55
N LEU A 79 -0.63 -5.70 -1.36
CA LEU A 79 -1.17 -4.38 -1.02
C LEU A 79 -2.10 -3.80 -2.10
N ARG A 80 -1.88 -4.18 -3.37
CA ARG A 80 -2.67 -3.71 -4.51
C ARG A 80 -3.90 -4.55 -4.79
N LYS A 81 -4.08 -5.68 -4.12
CA LYS A 81 -5.21 -6.56 -4.38
C LYS A 81 -6.52 -5.90 -3.94
N PRO A 82 -7.44 -5.62 -4.89
CA PRO A 82 -8.68 -4.94 -4.54
C PRO A 82 -9.57 -5.84 -3.68
N PRO A 83 -10.44 -5.26 -2.82
CA PRO A 83 -11.39 -6.03 -2.03
C PRO A 83 -12.43 -6.73 -2.93
N LEU A 84 -12.94 -7.85 -2.43
CA LEU A 84 -14.03 -8.62 -3.07
C LEU A 84 -15.07 -8.97 -2.02
N PRO A 85 -16.36 -8.66 -2.27
CA PRO A 85 -16.90 -7.93 -3.42
C PRO A 85 -16.49 -6.45 -3.40
N PRO A 86 -16.46 -5.78 -4.57
CA PRO A 86 -16.15 -4.36 -4.64
C PRO A 86 -17.30 -3.49 -4.09
N HIS A 87 -16.97 -2.30 -3.61
CA HIS A 87 -17.92 -1.36 -3.03
C HIS A 87 -18.46 -0.39 -4.10
N PHE A 88 -19.78 -0.19 -4.09
CA PHE A 88 -20.42 0.89 -4.87
C PHE A 88 -20.43 2.20 -4.08
N PRO A 89 -20.36 3.37 -4.77
CA PRO A 89 -20.49 4.64 -4.10
C PRO A 89 -21.90 4.81 -3.52
N LEU A 90 -22.01 5.16 -2.26
CA LEU A 90 -23.25 5.38 -1.54
C LEU A 90 -23.60 6.87 -1.42
N GLY A 91 -22.64 7.76 -1.71
CA GLY A 91 -22.80 9.20 -1.60
C GLY A 91 -22.72 9.72 -0.16
N THR A 92 -22.05 9.00 0.73
CA THR A 92 -21.88 9.35 2.16
C THR A 92 -21.19 10.69 2.37
N TRP A 93 -20.41 11.14 1.38
CA TRP A 93 -19.76 12.45 1.38
C TRP A 93 -20.73 13.62 1.58
N LYS A 94 -22.02 13.46 1.26
CA LYS A 94 -23.07 14.50 1.43
C LYS A 94 -23.32 14.82 2.91
N ASP A 95 -23.22 13.82 3.77
CA ASP A 95 -23.51 13.93 5.20
C ASP A 95 -22.24 13.96 6.06
N ARG A 96 -21.07 13.77 5.43
CA ARG A 96 -19.78 13.76 6.11
C ARG A 96 -19.41 15.15 6.62
N LYS A 97 -19.17 15.26 7.93
CA LYS A 97 -18.78 16.51 8.59
C LYS A 97 -17.25 16.71 8.61
N VAL A 98 -16.52 15.63 8.58
CA VAL A 98 -15.05 15.65 8.59
C VAL A 98 -14.55 16.08 7.20
N PRO A 99 -13.74 17.14 7.10
CA PRO A 99 -13.19 17.57 5.83
C PRO A 99 -12.23 16.52 5.25
N VAL A 100 -12.14 16.49 3.91
CA VAL A 100 -11.23 15.60 3.18
C VAL A 100 -10.31 16.46 2.30
N LEU A 101 -9.02 16.31 2.48
CA LEU A 101 -7.98 16.94 1.68
C LEU A 101 -7.38 15.92 0.71
N LEU A 102 -7.60 16.12 -0.58
CA LEU A 102 -6.96 15.35 -1.64
C LEU A 102 -5.69 16.06 -2.11
N VAL A 103 -4.56 15.39 -2.03
CA VAL A 103 -3.27 15.90 -2.54
C VAL A 103 -3.09 15.44 -3.98
N VAL A 104 -3.14 16.37 -4.92
CA VAL A 104 -3.00 16.11 -6.36
C VAL A 104 -1.65 16.59 -6.89
N GLY A 105 -1.28 16.15 -8.09
CA GLY A 105 -0.06 16.56 -8.79
C GLY A 105 -0.26 16.53 -10.30
N SER A 106 0.60 17.24 -11.02
CA SER A 106 0.54 17.32 -12.49
C SER A 106 0.95 16.03 -13.18
N ASP A 107 1.79 15.20 -12.55
CA ASP A 107 2.30 13.96 -13.15
C ASP A 107 2.65 12.90 -12.09
N CYS A 108 3.04 11.70 -12.54
CA CYS A 108 3.68 10.69 -11.70
C CYS A 108 4.94 11.27 -11.05
N ASP A 109 5.35 10.69 -9.93
CA ASP A 109 6.57 11.05 -9.17
C ASP A 109 6.71 12.54 -8.78
N THR A 110 5.64 13.32 -8.81
CA THR A 110 5.61 14.73 -8.38
C THR A 110 5.60 14.90 -6.85
N GLY A 111 5.65 13.79 -6.11
CA GLY A 111 5.71 13.82 -4.64
C GLY A 111 4.34 13.87 -3.94
N LYS A 112 3.25 13.50 -4.61
CA LYS A 112 1.88 13.50 -4.04
C LYS A 112 1.81 12.74 -2.72
N MET A 113 2.28 11.50 -2.69
CA MET A 113 2.29 10.65 -1.49
C MET A 113 3.12 11.28 -0.37
N THR A 114 4.35 11.70 -0.67
CA THR A 114 5.24 12.34 0.32
C THR A 114 4.62 13.61 0.90
N THR A 115 4.02 14.45 0.04
CA THR A 115 3.35 15.69 0.48
C THR A 115 2.14 15.37 1.38
N ALA A 116 1.31 14.41 0.98
CA ALA A 116 0.16 13.99 1.76
C ALA A 116 0.58 13.46 3.14
N TRP A 117 1.61 12.63 3.19
CA TRP A 117 2.15 12.07 4.42
C TRP A 117 2.76 13.16 5.33
N GLU A 118 3.54 14.09 4.77
CA GLU A 118 4.11 15.22 5.52
C GLU A 118 3.01 16.13 6.11
N ILE A 119 1.92 16.36 5.39
CA ILE A 119 0.77 17.11 5.91
C ILE A 119 0.18 16.37 7.10
N LYS A 120 -0.08 15.07 6.98
CA LYS A 120 -0.58 14.22 8.06
C LYS A 120 0.33 14.29 9.29
N GLU A 121 1.63 14.06 9.14
CA GLU A 121 2.60 14.06 10.23
C GLU A 121 2.68 15.42 10.93
N ARG A 122 2.75 16.51 10.16
CA ARG A 122 2.82 17.87 10.71
C ARG A 122 1.56 18.26 11.46
N LEU A 123 0.38 18.00 10.91
CA LEU A 123 -0.88 18.31 11.59
C LEU A 123 -1.05 17.45 12.85
N SER A 124 -0.66 16.19 12.82
CA SER A 124 -0.66 15.33 14.01
C SER A 124 0.25 15.87 15.13
N SER A 125 1.37 16.50 14.78
CA SER A 125 2.26 17.15 15.78
C SER A 125 1.62 18.36 16.47
N TYR A 126 0.53 18.92 15.93
CA TYR A 126 -0.28 19.97 16.55
C TYR A 126 -1.51 19.43 17.29
N ASN A 127 -1.48 18.17 17.73
CA ASN A 127 -2.56 17.47 18.43
C ASN A 127 -3.87 17.39 17.61
N LYS A 128 -3.74 17.22 16.29
CA LYS A 128 -4.86 16.95 15.39
C LYS A 128 -4.94 15.46 15.06
N ASN A 129 -6.16 14.93 15.07
CA ASN A 129 -6.43 13.54 14.71
C ASN A 129 -6.63 13.43 13.21
N ILE A 130 -5.57 13.05 12.51
CA ILE A 130 -5.54 13.00 11.05
C ILE A 130 -5.56 11.54 10.59
N GLU A 131 -6.59 11.16 9.84
CA GLU A 131 -6.60 9.90 9.12
C GLU A 131 -5.96 10.08 7.74
N PHE A 132 -5.12 9.13 7.35
CA PHE A 132 -4.47 9.11 6.04
C PHE A 132 -4.98 7.92 5.23
N ILE A 133 -5.40 8.20 4.00
CA ILE A 133 -5.87 7.17 3.06
C ILE A 133 -4.87 7.09 1.91
N GLY A 134 -4.13 5.97 1.86
CA GLY A 134 -3.26 5.63 0.75
C GLY A 134 -4.05 5.14 -0.45
N THR A 135 -3.66 5.57 -1.65
CA THR A 135 -4.27 5.11 -2.91
C THR A 135 -3.27 4.38 -3.80
N GLY A 136 -2.02 4.32 -3.37
CA GLY A 136 -0.92 3.54 -3.94
C GLY A 136 -0.26 2.67 -2.88
N GLN A 137 0.58 1.73 -3.32
CA GLN A 137 1.19 0.72 -2.46
C GLN A 137 1.94 1.29 -1.25
N THR A 138 2.67 2.39 -1.42
CA THR A 138 3.46 2.99 -0.33
C THR A 138 2.56 3.62 0.73
N GLY A 139 1.53 4.36 0.31
CA GLY A 139 0.56 4.95 1.22
C GLY A 139 -0.22 3.87 1.99
N ILE A 140 -0.62 2.79 1.32
CA ILE A 140 -1.32 1.66 1.94
C ILE A 140 -0.42 0.94 2.95
N LEU A 141 0.86 0.75 2.63
CA LEU A 141 1.83 0.13 3.55
C LEU A 141 2.02 0.95 4.84
N LEU A 142 2.01 2.28 4.72
CA LEU A 142 2.21 3.19 5.86
C LEU A 142 0.94 3.40 6.69
N SER A 143 -0.23 3.16 6.12
CA SER A 143 -1.52 3.41 6.77
C SER A 143 -2.57 2.40 6.32
N LYS A 144 -3.66 2.88 5.74
CA LYS A 144 -4.76 2.11 5.17
C LYS A 144 -5.17 2.73 3.85
N GLY A 145 -5.99 2.05 3.09
CA GLY A 145 -6.47 2.61 1.82
C GLY A 145 -6.80 1.53 0.80
N VAL A 146 -6.81 1.91 -0.46
CA VAL A 146 -7.10 1.04 -1.59
C VAL A 146 -6.23 1.44 -2.79
N ALA A 147 -5.62 0.47 -3.45
CA ALA A 147 -4.85 0.71 -4.68
C ALA A 147 -5.81 1.02 -5.83
N VAL A 148 -6.11 2.29 -6.05
CA VAL A 148 -7.14 2.71 -7.03
C VAL A 148 -6.82 2.32 -8.46
N ASP A 149 -5.55 2.18 -8.80
CA ASP A 149 -5.07 1.72 -10.11
C ASP A 149 -5.29 0.21 -10.36
N ALA A 150 -5.63 -0.56 -9.32
CA ALA A 150 -6.00 -1.97 -9.42
C ALA A 150 -7.52 -2.20 -9.35
N VAL A 151 -8.30 -1.16 -9.06
CA VAL A 151 -9.75 -1.23 -8.99
C VAL A 151 -10.38 -1.00 -10.36
N ILE A 152 -11.41 -1.77 -10.70
CA ILE A 152 -12.22 -1.53 -11.90
C ILE A 152 -12.85 -0.13 -11.78
N ALA A 153 -12.78 0.67 -12.85
CA ALA A 153 -13.16 2.09 -12.85
C ALA A 153 -14.56 2.37 -12.28
N ASP A 154 -15.54 1.49 -12.54
CA ASP A 154 -16.92 1.62 -12.06
C ASP A 154 -17.04 1.59 -10.53
N PHE A 155 -16.08 0.98 -9.85
CA PHE A 155 -16.08 0.84 -8.39
C PHE A 155 -15.09 1.79 -7.70
N MET A 156 -14.23 2.48 -8.44
CA MET A 156 -13.16 3.31 -7.86
C MET A 156 -13.69 4.35 -6.87
N ALA A 157 -14.79 5.04 -7.22
CA ALA A 157 -15.41 6.01 -6.34
C ALA A 157 -15.94 5.37 -5.04
N GLY A 158 -16.55 4.18 -5.15
CA GLY A 158 -17.06 3.43 -4.01
C GLY A 158 -15.96 2.93 -3.09
N GLU A 159 -14.85 2.44 -3.66
CA GLU A 159 -13.71 1.97 -2.88
C GLU A 159 -13.03 3.11 -2.12
N VAL A 160 -12.86 4.28 -2.73
CA VAL A 160 -12.31 5.45 -2.03
C VAL A 160 -13.26 5.95 -0.94
N GLU A 161 -14.57 6.00 -1.22
CA GLU A 161 -15.59 6.36 -0.24
C GLU A 161 -15.57 5.40 0.94
N TYR A 162 -15.57 4.10 0.70
CA TYR A 162 -15.48 3.07 1.72
C TYR A 162 -14.18 3.16 2.52
N ALA A 163 -13.03 3.35 1.86
CA ALA A 163 -11.75 3.50 2.53
C ALA A 163 -11.73 4.71 3.48
N ILE A 164 -12.37 5.83 3.09
CA ILE A 164 -12.53 7.00 3.97
C ILE A 164 -13.43 6.64 5.15
N ASP A 165 -14.66 6.20 4.89
CA ASP A 165 -15.69 6.01 5.91
C ASP A 165 -15.33 4.93 6.93
N SER A 166 -14.72 3.84 6.49
CA SER A 166 -14.28 2.74 7.37
C SER A 166 -13.12 3.12 8.30
N ASN A 167 -12.43 4.22 8.03
CA ASN A 167 -11.31 4.70 8.84
C ASN A 167 -11.66 5.95 9.68
N LEU A 168 -12.85 6.54 9.48
CA LEU A 168 -13.30 7.64 10.32
C LEU A 168 -13.51 7.19 11.76
N LYS A 169 -13.06 8.02 12.70
CA LYS A 169 -13.32 7.93 14.12
C LYS A 169 -14.07 9.16 14.57
N GLU A 170 -14.70 9.10 15.73
CA GLU A 170 -15.46 10.24 16.28
C GLU A 170 -14.58 11.49 16.45
N GLU A 171 -13.34 11.29 16.83
CA GLU A 171 -12.36 12.36 17.07
C GLU A 171 -11.60 12.81 15.81
N THR A 172 -11.86 12.25 14.60
CA THR A 172 -11.13 12.63 13.38
C THR A 172 -11.37 14.09 13.02
N ASP A 173 -10.30 14.88 12.94
CA ASP A 173 -10.34 16.30 12.55
C ASP A 173 -10.28 16.49 11.01
N LEU A 174 -9.53 15.63 10.32
CA LEU A 174 -9.28 15.74 8.87
C LEU A 174 -8.90 14.37 8.31
N VAL A 175 -9.35 14.08 7.09
CA VAL A 175 -8.83 12.98 6.28
C VAL A 175 -7.92 13.54 5.21
N VAL A 176 -6.70 13.01 5.09
CA VAL A 176 -5.76 13.32 4.00
C VAL A 176 -5.73 12.13 3.06
N VAL A 177 -6.07 12.35 1.79
CA VAL A 177 -6.09 11.32 0.76
C VAL A 177 -4.91 11.53 -0.20
N GLU A 178 -4.15 10.47 -0.42
CA GLU A 178 -3.15 10.42 -1.48
C GLU A 178 -3.84 10.47 -2.84
N GLY A 179 -3.45 11.41 -3.71
CA GLY A 179 -3.93 11.45 -5.09
C GLY A 179 -3.16 10.51 -6.00
N GLN A 180 -3.85 9.92 -6.94
CA GLN A 180 -3.28 9.10 -8.02
C GLN A 180 -3.45 9.78 -9.38
N GLY A 181 -2.74 9.25 -10.38
CA GLY A 181 -2.84 9.73 -11.75
C GLY A 181 -2.03 10.99 -12.03
N SER A 182 -2.27 11.52 -13.22
CA SER A 182 -1.54 12.61 -13.83
C SER A 182 -2.49 13.42 -14.72
N LEU A 183 -2.24 14.73 -14.84
CA LEU A 183 -2.99 15.59 -15.79
C LEU A 183 -2.45 15.48 -17.22
N THR A 184 -1.22 14.99 -17.38
CA THR A 184 -0.49 15.01 -18.65
C THR A 184 -0.16 13.61 -19.19
N ASN A 185 -0.46 12.57 -18.44
CA ASN A 185 -0.28 11.19 -18.87
C ASN A 185 -1.54 10.67 -19.56
N PHE A 186 -1.40 10.08 -20.75
CA PHE A 186 -2.48 9.58 -21.59
C PHE A 186 -2.63 8.06 -21.46
#